data_019ab31f5db6e8f07ad8ae8d10877aff
#
_entry.id   019ab31f5db6e8f07ad8ae8d10877aff
#
_cell.length_a   1.000
_cell.length_b   1.000
_cell.length_c   1.000
_cell.angle_alpha   90.00
_cell.angle_beta   90.00
_cell.angle_gamma   90.00
#
_symmetry.space_group_name_H-M   'P 1'
#
loop_
_entity.id
_entity.type
_entity.pdbx_description
1 polymer ?
#
loop_
_entity_poly.entity_id
_entity_poly.type
_entity_poly.pdbx_seq_one_letter_code
_entity_poly.pdbx_strand_id
1 'polypeptide(L)'
;MNARERVIASLQHRQPDKTPYHIGFTHKVREAMASYYGDAAFEARLGNALSVLHWTPQDAWREVAPDIWQDRFGVQWNRSIDKDIGVVCNRPVTPENLAGFEFPDPDDPTRYASYPEAIAAH
;
A
#
# COMPACT_ATOMS: atom_id res chain seq x y z
N MET A 1 11.02 -18.76 18.42
CA MET A 1 11.43 -17.45 17.78
C MET A 1 10.21 -16.57 17.64
N ASN A 2 10.34 -15.25 17.88
CA ASN A 2 9.29 -14.27 17.54
C ASN A 2 9.31 -13.96 16.03
N ALA A 3 8.36 -13.15 15.53
CA ALA A 3 8.26 -12.84 14.10
C ALA A 3 9.53 -12.16 13.56
N ARG A 4 10.08 -11.18 14.30
CA ARG A 4 11.30 -10.47 13.92
C ARG A 4 12.51 -11.40 13.83
N GLU A 5 12.68 -12.29 14.80
CA GLU A 5 13.78 -13.27 14.81
C GLU A 5 13.71 -14.23 13.63
N ARG A 6 12.49 -14.67 13.26
CA ARG A 6 12.29 -15.53 12.08
C ARG A 6 12.67 -14.83 10.78
N VAL A 7 12.25 -13.55 10.62
CA VAL A 7 12.61 -12.76 9.44
C VAL A 7 14.12 -12.58 9.37
N ILE A 8 14.78 -12.20 10.48
CA ILE A 8 16.23 -12.01 10.52
C ILE A 8 16.95 -13.33 10.20
N ALA A 9 16.52 -14.45 10.77
CA ALA A 9 17.12 -15.75 10.47
C ALA A 9 17.02 -16.08 8.98
N SER A 10 15.85 -15.85 8.37
CA SER A 10 15.63 -16.07 6.93
C SER A 10 16.51 -15.17 6.06
N LEU A 11 16.63 -13.87 6.39
CA LEU A 11 17.51 -12.94 5.68
C LEU A 11 19.00 -13.33 5.80
N GLN A 12 19.38 -14.00 6.89
CA GLN A 12 20.72 -14.52 7.11
C GLN A 12 20.92 -15.96 6.56
N HIS A 13 19.97 -16.44 5.73
CA HIS A 13 19.98 -17.81 5.18
C HIS A 13 20.06 -18.91 6.25
N ARG A 14 19.54 -18.64 7.46
CA ARG A 14 19.42 -19.63 8.53
C ARG A 14 17.98 -20.13 8.60
N GLN A 15 17.81 -21.43 8.88
CA GLN A 15 16.50 -22.05 9.02
C GLN A 15 15.77 -21.51 10.27
N PRO A 16 14.63 -20.82 10.15
CA PRO A 16 13.80 -20.46 11.31
C PRO A 16 12.97 -21.66 11.79
N ASP A 17 12.41 -21.57 13.00
CA ASP A 17 11.49 -22.57 13.55
C ASP A 17 10.19 -22.69 12.75
N LYS A 18 9.76 -21.59 12.13
CA LYS A 18 8.60 -21.48 11.23
C LYS A 18 8.91 -20.44 10.16
N THR A 19 8.58 -20.74 8.91
CA THR A 19 8.72 -19.78 7.82
C THR A 19 7.92 -18.51 8.10
N PRO A 20 8.56 -17.31 8.11
CA PRO A 20 7.83 -16.06 8.21
C PRO A 20 7.00 -15.83 6.95
N TYR A 21 5.82 -15.28 7.12
CA TYR A 21 4.92 -14.98 6.01
C TYR A 21 4.23 -13.63 6.22
N HIS A 22 3.70 -13.10 5.14
CA HIS A 22 2.80 -11.96 5.12
C HIS A 22 1.68 -12.22 4.12
N ILE A 23 0.45 -12.04 4.55
CA ILE A 23 -0.75 -12.19 3.72
C ILE A 23 -1.39 -10.81 3.61
N GLY A 24 -1.46 -10.27 2.40
CA GLY A 24 -2.21 -9.06 2.08
C GLY A 24 -3.50 -9.39 1.34
N PHE A 25 -4.46 -8.48 1.39
CA PHE A 25 -5.77 -8.63 0.77
C PHE A 25 -6.08 -7.44 -0.12
N THR A 26 -6.76 -7.68 -1.24
CA THR A 26 -7.46 -6.62 -1.97
C THR A 26 -8.62 -6.11 -1.15
N HIS A 27 -9.09 -4.91 -1.45
CA HIS A 27 -10.18 -4.28 -0.67
C HIS A 27 -11.42 -5.18 -0.56
N LYS A 28 -11.90 -5.71 -1.69
CA LYS A 28 -13.07 -6.62 -1.73
C LYS A 28 -12.87 -7.90 -0.93
N VAL A 29 -11.67 -8.49 -1.01
CA VAL A 29 -11.38 -9.73 -0.26
C VAL A 29 -11.28 -9.42 1.23
N ARG A 30 -10.68 -8.29 1.62
CA ARG A 30 -10.64 -7.85 3.02
C ARG A 30 -12.04 -7.68 3.60
N GLU A 31 -12.94 -7.01 2.89
CA GLU A 31 -14.34 -6.84 3.30
C GLU A 31 -15.06 -8.19 3.46
N ALA A 32 -14.90 -9.08 2.50
CA ALA A 32 -15.50 -10.41 2.55
C ALA A 32 -14.97 -11.24 3.74
N MET A 33 -13.66 -11.19 4.00
CA MET A 33 -13.04 -11.89 5.13
C MET A 33 -13.44 -11.27 6.48
N ALA A 34 -13.49 -9.93 6.57
CA ALA A 34 -13.99 -9.23 7.77
C ALA A 34 -15.44 -9.65 8.08
N SER A 35 -16.28 -9.72 7.07
CA SER A 35 -17.66 -10.21 7.21
C SER A 35 -17.71 -11.67 7.63
N TYR A 36 -16.90 -12.54 7.02
CA TYR A 36 -16.86 -13.98 7.35
C TYR A 36 -16.41 -14.23 8.79
N TYR A 37 -15.40 -13.50 9.28
CA TYR A 37 -14.93 -13.63 10.65
C TYR A 37 -15.74 -12.83 11.67
N GLY A 38 -16.64 -11.96 11.24
CA GLY A 38 -17.34 -11.01 12.10
C GLY A 38 -16.40 -10.02 12.80
N ASP A 39 -15.25 -9.72 12.20
CA ASP A 39 -14.19 -8.94 12.81
C ASP A 39 -13.43 -8.13 11.74
N ALA A 40 -13.56 -6.81 11.78
CA ALA A 40 -12.85 -5.90 10.88
C ALA A 40 -11.31 -5.93 11.08
N ALA A 41 -10.84 -6.34 12.25
CA ALA A 41 -9.43 -6.42 12.61
C ALA A 41 -8.86 -7.85 12.47
N PHE A 42 -9.52 -8.75 11.74
CA PHE A 42 -9.13 -10.16 11.61
C PHE A 42 -7.65 -10.34 11.18
N GLU A 43 -7.10 -9.40 10.41
CA GLU A 43 -5.71 -9.46 9.93
C GLU A 43 -4.70 -9.49 11.08
N ALA A 44 -5.00 -8.87 12.24
CA ALA A 44 -4.13 -8.91 13.42
C ALA A 44 -3.94 -10.34 13.98
N ARG A 45 -4.87 -11.25 13.68
CA ARG A 45 -4.83 -12.65 14.12
C ARG A 45 -4.14 -13.59 13.13
N LEU A 46 -3.78 -13.11 11.95
CA LEU A 46 -3.13 -13.95 10.93
C LEU A 46 -1.68 -14.29 11.27
N GLY A 47 -1.05 -13.54 12.19
CA GLY A 47 0.35 -13.74 12.54
C GLY A 47 1.31 -13.32 11.43
N ASN A 48 0.96 -12.31 10.66
CA ASN A 48 1.84 -11.70 9.68
C ASN A 48 3.16 -11.29 10.32
N ALA A 49 4.26 -11.62 9.68
CA ALA A 49 5.61 -11.37 10.19
C ALA A 49 6.17 -10.00 9.76
N LEU A 50 5.50 -9.31 8.85
CA LEU A 50 5.91 -8.02 8.32
C LEU A 50 4.78 -7.00 8.52
N SER A 51 5.16 -5.78 8.85
CA SER A 51 4.29 -4.61 8.78
C SER A 51 4.61 -3.82 7.51
N VAL A 52 3.59 -3.49 6.74
CA VAL A 52 3.74 -2.69 5.53
C VAL A 52 3.40 -1.24 5.88
N LEU A 53 4.40 -0.38 5.76
CA LEU A 53 4.18 1.06 5.90
C LEU A 53 3.70 1.59 4.55
N HIS A 54 2.45 2.01 4.51
CA HIS A 54 1.89 2.65 3.32
C HIS A 54 2.14 4.14 3.39
N TRP A 55 2.71 4.66 2.32
CA TRP A 55 2.73 6.08 2.11
C TRP A 55 1.32 6.53 1.70
N THR A 56 0.67 7.30 2.55
CA THR A 56 -0.62 7.92 2.27
C THR A 56 -0.56 9.39 2.62
N PRO A 57 -0.08 10.25 1.74
CA PRO A 57 -0.42 11.66 1.88
C PRO A 57 -1.94 11.78 1.70
N GLN A 58 -2.56 12.58 2.52
CA GLN A 58 -4.00 12.85 2.44
C GLN A 58 -4.44 13.33 1.04
N ASP A 59 -3.49 13.86 0.25
CA ASP A 59 -3.71 14.40 -1.10
C ASP A 59 -3.20 13.49 -2.23
N ALA A 60 -2.87 12.23 -1.93
CA ALA A 60 -2.31 11.32 -2.94
C ALA A 60 -3.28 11.02 -4.08
N TRP A 61 -4.56 11.02 -3.76
CA TRP A 61 -5.63 10.66 -4.68
C TRP A 61 -6.77 11.67 -4.55
N ARG A 62 -7.20 12.22 -5.68
CA ARG A 62 -8.38 13.07 -5.73
C ARG A 62 -9.34 12.57 -6.81
N GLU A 63 -10.62 12.60 -6.53
CA GLU A 63 -11.63 12.35 -7.55
C GLU A 63 -11.76 13.58 -8.46
N VAL A 64 -11.51 13.40 -9.75
CA VAL A 64 -11.55 14.47 -10.76
C VAL A 64 -12.79 14.41 -11.63
N ALA A 65 -13.46 13.26 -11.69
CA ALA A 65 -14.76 13.03 -12.28
C ALA A 65 -15.39 11.81 -11.62
N PRO A 66 -16.69 11.52 -11.78
CA PRO A 66 -17.32 10.33 -11.19
C PRO A 66 -16.52 9.05 -11.49
N ASP A 67 -16.09 8.34 -10.45
CA ASP A 67 -15.24 7.14 -10.49
C ASP A 67 -13.86 7.33 -11.16
N ILE A 68 -13.44 8.56 -11.51
CA ILE A 68 -12.10 8.85 -12.05
C ILE A 68 -11.25 9.52 -10.98
N TRP A 69 -10.22 8.81 -10.56
CA TRP A 69 -9.30 9.27 -9.53
C TRP A 69 -7.94 9.62 -10.12
N GLN A 70 -7.36 10.72 -9.70
CA GLN A 70 -6.04 11.16 -10.15
C GLN A 70 -5.04 11.02 -9.00
N ASP A 71 -3.92 10.38 -9.30
CA ASP A 71 -2.79 10.32 -8.39
C ASP A 71 -1.88 11.55 -8.52
N ARG A 72 -0.86 11.64 -7.69
CA ARG A 72 0.08 12.78 -7.69
C ARG A 72 0.98 12.87 -8.91
N PHE A 73 1.10 11.81 -9.71
CA PHE A 73 1.78 11.85 -11.00
C PHE A 73 0.87 12.36 -12.12
N GLY A 74 -0.38 12.72 -11.79
CA GLY A 74 -1.38 13.12 -12.77
C GLY A 74 -2.01 11.95 -13.53
N VAL A 75 -1.70 10.70 -13.16
CA VAL A 75 -2.32 9.52 -13.77
C VAL A 75 -3.76 9.42 -13.29
N GLN A 76 -4.68 9.27 -14.24
CA GLN A 76 -6.11 9.08 -13.98
C GLN A 76 -6.48 7.61 -14.06
N TRP A 77 -7.23 7.16 -13.06
CA TRP A 77 -7.63 5.79 -12.86
C TRP A 77 -9.14 5.68 -12.84
N ASN A 78 -9.71 4.96 -13.79
CA ASN A 78 -11.14 4.64 -13.79
C ASN A 78 -11.41 3.50 -12.81
N ARG A 79 -12.14 3.80 -11.75
CA ARG A 79 -12.51 2.87 -10.68
C ARG A 79 -13.98 2.45 -10.71
N SER A 80 -14.66 2.65 -11.84
CA SER A 80 -16.08 2.31 -11.97
C SER A 80 -16.35 0.81 -11.78
N ILE A 81 -15.44 -0.04 -12.22
CA ILE A 81 -15.54 -1.50 -12.13
C ILE A 81 -14.63 -2.03 -11.01
N ASP A 82 -13.34 -1.80 -11.12
CA ASP A 82 -12.37 -2.16 -10.09
C ASP A 82 -12.20 -0.98 -9.12
N LYS A 83 -12.81 -1.10 -7.95
CA LYS A 83 -12.77 -0.08 -6.89
C LYS A 83 -11.41 -0.04 -6.14
N ASP A 84 -10.56 -1.04 -6.35
CA ASP A 84 -9.28 -1.17 -5.64
C ASP A 84 -8.16 -0.40 -6.35
N ILE A 85 -7.82 -0.80 -7.57
CA ILE A 85 -6.77 -0.17 -8.37
C ILE A 85 -7.36 0.71 -9.47
N GLY A 86 -8.28 0.18 -10.26
CA GLY A 86 -8.85 0.84 -11.43
C GLY A 86 -8.04 0.59 -12.70
N VAL A 87 -8.44 1.25 -13.78
CA VAL A 87 -7.80 1.18 -15.10
C VAL A 87 -7.31 2.58 -15.49
N VAL A 88 -6.04 2.68 -15.88
CA VAL A 88 -5.46 3.94 -16.36
C VAL A 88 -6.20 4.44 -17.60
N CYS A 89 -6.64 5.70 -17.60
CA CYS A 89 -7.42 6.29 -18.69
C CYS A 89 -6.79 7.57 -19.28
N ASN A 90 -5.58 7.96 -18.87
CA ASN A 90 -4.83 9.05 -19.48
C ASN A 90 -3.34 8.70 -19.64
N ARG A 91 -2.58 9.60 -20.23
CA ARG A 91 -1.11 9.52 -20.38
C ARG A 91 -0.51 10.88 -20.00
N PRO A 92 -0.24 11.15 -18.72
CA PRO A 92 0.28 12.45 -18.27
C PRO A 92 1.71 12.72 -18.75
N VAL A 93 2.48 11.66 -19.02
CA VAL A 93 3.86 11.77 -19.52
C VAL A 93 3.93 11.20 -20.91
N THR A 94 4.49 11.98 -21.84
CA THR A 94 4.74 11.62 -23.24
C THR A 94 6.17 12.01 -23.61
N PRO A 95 6.75 11.50 -24.71
CA PRO A 95 8.07 11.92 -25.16
C PRO A 95 8.19 13.44 -25.35
N GLU A 96 7.11 14.09 -25.76
CA GLU A 96 7.08 15.51 -26.10
C GLU A 96 7.10 16.40 -24.85
N ASN A 97 6.54 15.94 -23.72
CA ASN A 97 6.47 16.73 -22.48
C ASN A 97 7.41 16.26 -21.38
N LEU A 98 8.13 15.16 -21.58
CA LEU A 98 8.99 14.55 -20.56
C LEU A 98 10.03 15.53 -19.98
N ALA A 99 10.62 16.37 -20.85
CA ALA A 99 11.65 17.31 -20.41
C ALA A 99 11.15 18.41 -19.46
N GLY A 100 9.83 18.70 -19.48
CA GLY A 100 9.20 19.69 -18.60
C GLY A 100 8.26 19.08 -17.56
N PHE A 101 8.24 17.76 -17.46
CA PHE A 101 7.36 17.09 -16.50
C PHE A 101 7.95 17.19 -15.08
N GLU A 102 7.20 17.78 -14.17
CA GLU A 102 7.58 17.87 -12.76
C GLU A 102 7.19 16.59 -12.01
N PHE A 103 8.17 15.77 -11.67
CA PHE A 103 7.96 14.60 -10.83
C PHE A 103 7.73 15.02 -9.38
N PRO A 104 6.85 14.31 -8.66
CA PRO A 104 6.70 14.53 -7.22
C PRO A 104 8.04 14.34 -6.49
N ASP A 105 8.34 15.27 -5.58
CA ASP A 105 9.58 15.22 -4.79
C ASP A 105 9.66 13.91 -3.98
N PRO A 106 10.69 13.06 -4.20
CA PRO A 106 10.87 11.84 -3.42
C PRO A 106 11.21 12.12 -1.95
N ASP A 107 11.80 13.27 -1.65
CA ASP A 107 12.25 13.64 -0.32
C ASP A 107 11.23 14.50 0.45
N ASP A 108 10.01 14.67 -0.08
CA ASP A 108 8.93 15.37 0.60
C ASP A 108 8.65 14.74 1.98
N PRO A 109 8.95 15.45 3.10
CA PRO A 109 8.84 14.87 4.44
C PRO A 109 7.40 14.49 4.82
N THR A 110 6.40 15.05 4.17
CA THR A 110 4.98 14.70 4.43
C THR A 110 4.70 13.25 4.08
N ARG A 111 5.48 12.66 3.19
CA ARG A 111 5.36 11.25 2.76
C ARG A 111 5.66 10.27 3.90
N TYR A 112 6.48 10.65 4.84
CA TYR A 112 7.04 9.81 5.89
C TYR A 112 6.55 10.21 7.28
N ALA A 113 5.71 11.24 7.39
CA ALA A 113 5.30 11.84 8.65
C ALA A 113 4.66 10.84 9.64
N SER A 114 3.92 9.83 9.11
CA SER A 114 3.27 8.79 9.93
C SER A 114 4.19 7.61 10.31
N TYR A 115 5.37 7.50 9.70
CA TYR A 115 6.24 6.33 9.89
C TYR A 115 6.79 6.17 11.32
N PRO A 116 7.27 7.23 12.00
CA PRO A 116 7.77 7.09 13.36
C PRO A 116 6.73 6.51 14.32
N GLU A 117 5.49 6.97 14.23
CA GLU A 117 4.39 6.46 15.07
C GLU A 117 4.05 5.01 14.72
N ALA A 118 3.93 4.70 13.42
CA ALA A 118 3.65 3.35 12.96
C ALA A 118 4.76 2.35 13.36
N ILE A 119 6.03 2.78 13.32
CA ILE A 119 7.17 1.95 13.77
C ILE A 119 7.13 1.74 15.28
N ALA A 120 6.80 2.79 16.06
CA ALA A 120 6.75 2.69 17.52
C ALA A 120 5.60 1.80 18.02
N ALA A 121 4.55 1.61 17.22
CA ALA A 121 3.41 0.74 17.56
C ALA A 121 3.72 -0.76 17.40
N HIS A 122 4.86 -1.13 16.85
CA HIS A 122 5.32 -2.52 16.58
C HIS A 122 6.61 -2.86 17.32
#